data_bc9a5d581359b4cee62ecefed3af32c2
#
_entry.id   bc9a5d581359b4cee62ecefed3af32c2
#
_cell.length_a   1.000
_cell.length_b   1.000
_cell.length_c   1.000
_cell.angle_alpha   90.00
_cell.angle_beta   90.00
_cell.angle_gamma   90.00
#
_symmetry.space_group_name_H-M   'P 1'
#
loop_
_entity.id
_entity.type
_entity.pdbx_description
1 polymer ?
#
loop_
_entity_poly.entity_id
_entity_poly.type
_entity_poly.pdbx_seq_one_letter_code
_entity_poly.pdbx_strand_id
1 'polypeptide(L)'
;MLKLSCLCGQIRIETQKRPDFINECNCTLCSKSGARWAYFHPSEVSVEGTTKGYSREDKDDPAAELQFCPNCGSTTHFTLTASAVAKFGNVQLGVNVRLADERDLAEIELRYPDGQAWSGKGGVAYVREARIIGR
;
A
#
# COMPACT_ATOMS: atom_id res chain seq x y z
N MET A 1 6.86 -13.38 -6.89
CA MET A 1 5.38 -13.31 -6.88
C MET A 1 4.87 -13.44 -5.46
N LEU A 2 3.96 -12.57 -5.06
CA LEU A 2 3.26 -12.69 -3.79
C LEU A 2 1.81 -13.08 -4.02
N LYS A 3 1.27 -13.92 -3.12
CA LYS A 3 -0.15 -14.23 -3.04
C LYS A 3 -0.60 -13.87 -1.62
N LEU A 4 -1.60 -13.02 -1.52
CA LEU A 4 -2.13 -12.60 -0.22
C LEU A 4 -3.64 -12.43 -0.28
N SER A 5 -4.27 -12.41 0.87
CA SER A 5 -5.71 -12.28 0.98
C SER A 5 -6.11 -11.48 2.20
N CYS A 6 -7.33 -10.92 2.17
CA CYS A 6 -7.93 -10.32 3.35
C CYS A 6 -8.26 -11.40 4.40
N LEU A 7 -8.63 -10.96 5.60
CA LEU A 7 -8.90 -11.85 6.72
C LEU A 7 -9.94 -12.93 6.39
N CYS A 8 -11.02 -12.58 5.68
CA CYS A 8 -12.09 -13.54 5.34
C CYS A 8 -11.82 -14.31 4.05
N GLY A 9 -10.81 -13.94 3.28
CA GLY A 9 -10.45 -14.60 2.03
C GLY A 9 -11.25 -14.18 0.80
N GLN A 10 -12.20 -13.27 0.92
CA GLN A 10 -12.99 -12.81 -0.25
C GLN A 10 -12.17 -12.00 -1.23
N ILE A 11 -11.20 -11.24 -0.73
CA ILE A 11 -10.30 -10.44 -1.58
C ILE A 11 -8.95 -11.16 -1.63
N ARG A 12 -8.50 -11.45 -2.83
CA ARG A 12 -7.22 -12.10 -3.09
C ARG A 12 -6.40 -11.24 -4.03
N ILE A 13 -5.12 -11.12 -3.71
CA ILE A 13 -4.20 -10.32 -4.50
C ILE A 13 -3.00 -11.17 -4.91
N GLU A 14 -2.62 -11.07 -6.16
CA GLU A 14 -1.41 -11.67 -6.71
C GLU A 14 -0.57 -10.58 -7.34
N THR A 15 0.73 -10.59 -7.07
CA THR A 15 1.69 -9.70 -7.73
C THR A 15 2.57 -10.53 -8.66
N GLN A 16 2.99 -9.96 -9.79
CA GLN A 16 3.84 -10.65 -10.76
C GLN A 16 5.28 -10.82 -10.27
N LYS A 17 5.69 -9.97 -9.32
CA LYS A 17 7.04 -9.98 -8.76
C LYS A 17 7.00 -9.70 -7.26
N ARG A 18 8.11 -9.98 -6.59
CA ARG A 18 8.30 -9.53 -5.20
C ARG A 18 8.52 -8.01 -5.21
N PRO A 19 8.10 -7.30 -4.16
CA PRO A 19 8.37 -5.87 -4.07
C PRO A 19 9.87 -5.59 -3.89
N ASP A 20 10.31 -4.43 -4.41
CA ASP A 20 11.69 -3.99 -4.23
C ASP A 20 11.96 -3.56 -2.79
N PHE A 21 10.98 -2.95 -2.15
CA PHE A 21 11.00 -2.56 -0.74
C PHE A 21 9.58 -2.41 -0.22
N ILE A 22 9.45 -2.26 1.09
CA ILE A 22 8.16 -2.06 1.77
C ILE A 22 8.30 -0.80 2.63
N ASN A 23 7.26 0.03 2.63
CA ASN A 23 7.17 1.22 3.47
C ASN A 23 6.17 1.03 4.61
N GLU A 24 6.61 1.31 5.83
CA GLU A 24 5.74 1.56 6.97
C GLU A 24 5.76 3.06 7.26
N CYS A 25 4.88 3.79 6.59
CA CYS A 25 4.81 5.24 6.68
C CYS A 25 4.04 5.68 7.92
N ASN A 26 4.42 6.82 8.51
CA ASN A 26 3.76 7.38 9.68
C ASN A 26 2.71 8.44 9.35
N CYS A 27 2.39 8.69 8.07
CA CYS A 27 1.36 9.66 7.72
C CYS A 27 0.00 9.23 8.29
N THR A 28 -0.93 10.17 8.39
CA THR A 28 -2.24 9.91 8.99
C THR A 28 -2.97 8.74 8.34
N LEU A 29 -2.98 8.68 7.02
CA LEU A 29 -3.62 7.60 6.28
C LEU A 29 -2.97 6.25 6.56
N CYS A 30 -1.65 6.18 6.50
CA CYS A 30 -0.91 4.94 6.71
C CYS A 30 -0.98 4.47 8.16
N SER A 31 -0.87 5.41 9.13
CA SER A 31 -0.98 5.09 10.56
C SER A 31 -2.35 4.54 10.91
N LYS A 32 -3.41 5.19 10.45
CA LYS A 32 -4.78 4.78 10.78
C LYS A 32 -5.22 3.52 10.06
N SER A 33 -4.75 3.28 8.85
CA SER A 33 -5.04 2.05 8.13
C SER A 33 -4.24 0.85 8.63
N GLY A 34 -3.12 1.10 9.31
CA GLY A 34 -2.21 0.04 9.77
C GLY A 34 -1.47 -0.67 8.65
N ALA A 35 -1.45 -0.11 7.46
CA ALA A 35 -0.89 -0.77 6.29
C ALA A 35 0.64 -0.64 6.23
N ARG A 36 1.26 -1.66 5.64
CA ARG A 36 2.62 -1.62 5.10
C ARG A 36 2.50 -1.72 3.59
N TRP A 37 3.07 -0.76 2.88
CA TRP A 37 2.85 -0.62 1.44
C TRP A 37 4.01 -1.15 0.63
N ALA A 38 3.71 -2.00 -0.34
CA ALA A 38 4.57 -2.31 -1.47
C ALA A 38 3.95 -1.71 -2.73
N TYR A 39 4.78 -1.17 -3.61
CA TYR A 39 4.32 -0.38 -4.75
C TYR A 39 4.58 -1.11 -6.05
N PHE A 40 3.59 -1.10 -6.93
CA PHE A 40 3.63 -1.77 -8.21
C PHE A 40 2.99 -0.90 -9.29
N HIS A 41 3.30 -1.17 -10.53
CA HIS A 41 2.46 -0.71 -11.62
C HIS A 41 1.16 -1.53 -11.59
N PRO A 42 -0.03 -0.94 -11.86
CA PRO A 42 -1.29 -1.69 -11.83
C PRO A 42 -1.30 -2.95 -12.70
N SER A 43 -0.56 -2.95 -13.81
CA SER A 43 -0.44 -4.13 -14.69
C SER A 43 0.27 -5.32 -14.03
N GLU A 44 0.97 -5.09 -12.92
CA GLU A 44 1.71 -6.13 -12.20
C GLU A 44 0.90 -6.79 -11.09
N VAL A 45 -0.31 -6.31 -10.84
CA VAL A 45 -1.14 -6.75 -9.71
C VAL A 45 -2.51 -7.21 -10.20
N SER A 46 -2.93 -8.38 -9.75
CA SER A 46 -4.27 -8.90 -9.96
C SER A 46 -5.03 -8.88 -8.64
N VAL A 47 -6.21 -8.28 -8.64
CA VAL A 47 -7.11 -8.25 -7.47
C VAL A 47 -8.37 -9.01 -7.82
N GLU A 48 -8.68 -10.05 -7.05
CA GLU A 48 -9.90 -10.86 -7.18
C GLU A 48 -10.86 -10.48 -6.05
N GLY A 49 -12.12 -10.30 -6.39
CA GLY A 49 -13.16 -9.88 -5.46
C GLY A 49 -13.47 -8.39 -5.57
N THR A 50 -14.62 -7.99 -4.99
CA THR A 50 -15.10 -6.61 -5.05
C THR A 50 -14.74 -5.89 -3.75
N THR A 51 -13.94 -4.85 -3.86
CA THR A 51 -13.57 -3.98 -2.73
C THR A 51 -14.44 -2.74 -2.68
N LYS A 52 -14.42 -2.05 -1.54
CA LYS A 52 -15.01 -0.74 -1.36
C LYS A 52 -13.87 0.27 -1.20
N GLY A 53 -14.03 1.43 -1.82
CA GLY A 53 -13.02 2.49 -1.80
C GLY A 53 -13.38 3.62 -0.84
N TYR A 54 -12.35 4.27 -0.29
CA TYR A 54 -12.47 5.47 0.52
C TYR A 54 -11.38 6.46 0.16
N SER A 55 -11.79 7.67 -0.24
CA SER A 55 -10.88 8.81 -0.42
C SER A 55 -10.93 9.69 0.81
N ARG A 56 -9.77 10.03 1.37
CA ARG A 56 -9.72 10.85 2.58
C ARG A 56 -10.28 12.24 2.33
N GLU A 57 -11.02 12.75 3.33
CA GLU A 57 -11.73 14.03 3.25
C GLU A 57 -10.98 15.18 3.93
N ASP A 58 -9.91 14.86 4.64
CA ASP A 58 -9.09 15.83 5.38
C ASP A 58 -8.04 16.53 4.49
N LYS A 59 -7.95 16.14 3.22
CA LYS A 59 -7.06 16.76 2.23
C LYS A 59 -7.83 17.16 1.01
N ASP A 60 -7.43 18.29 0.44
CA ASP A 60 -7.85 18.69 -0.89
C ASP A 60 -7.12 17.81 -1.91
N ASP A 61 -7.87 17.27 -2.87
CA ASP A 61 -7.33 16.52 -4.00
C ASP A 61 -6.39 15.36 -3.57
N PRO A 62 -6.87 14.40 -2.78
CA PRO A 62 -6.05 13.25 -2.39
C PRO A 62 -5.64 12.40 -3.59
N ALA A 63 -4.42 11.85 -3.53
CA ALA A 63 -3.87 11.05 -4.64
C ALA A 63 -4.24 9.57 -4.54
N ALA A 64 -4.48 9.06 -3.33
CA ALA A 64 -4.74 7.65 -3.10
C ALA A 64 -6.16 7.42 -2.60
N GLU A 65 -6.79 6.37 -3.12
CA GLU A 65 -8.05 5.83 -2.61
C GLU A 65 -7.79 4.50 -1.94
N LEU A 66 -8.10 4.39 -0.66
CA LEU A 66 -7.98 3.12 0.07
C LEU A 66 -9.04 2.15 -0.40
N GLN A 67 -8.64 0.90 -0.58
CA GLN A 67 -9.53 -0.19 -0.89
C GLN A 67 -9.58 -1.15 0.30
N PHE A 68 -10.76 -1.64 0.61
CA PHE A 68 -10.93 -2.59 1.71
C PHE A 68 -12.00 -3.62 1.40
N CYS A 69 -11.92 -4.75 2.09
CA CYS A 69 -12.93 -5.80 1.99
C CYS A 69 -14.21 -5.36 2.70
N PRO A 70 -15.35 -5.28 2.02
CA PRO A 70 -16.60 -4.86 2.67
C PRO A 70 -17.14 -5.87 3.68
N ASN A 71 -16.65 -7.11 3.65
CA ASN A 71 -17.07 -8.15 4.58
C ASN A 71 -16.25 -8.17 5.87
N CYS A 72 -14.92 -8.18 5.79
CA CYS A 72 -14.07 -8.27 6.98
C CYS A 72 -13.38 -6.97 7.37
N GLY A 73 -13.44 -5.94 6.51
CA GLY A 73 -12.85 -4.64 6.80
C GLY A 73 -11.35 -4.54 6.60
N SER A 74 -10.67 -5.59 6.17
CA SER A 74 -9.23 -5.53 5.92
C SER A 74 -8.91 -4.48 4.84
N THR A 75 -7.95 -3.60 5.11
CA THR A 75 -7.37 -2.72 4.09
C THR A 75 -6.53 -3.58 3.15
N THR A 76 -6.87 -3.62 1.88
CA THR A 76 -6.24 -4.53 0.91
C THR A 76 -5.19 -3.85 0.07
N HIS A 77 -5.51 -2.71 -0.50
CA HIS A 77 -4.61 -1.97 -1.38
C HIS A 77 -5.07 -0.53 -1.48
N PHE A 78 -4.30 0.30 -2.17
CA PHE A 78 -4.78 1.60 -2.62
C PHE A 78 -4.64 1.71 -4.13
N THR A 79 -5.54 2.47 -4.73
CA THR A 79 -5.45 2.88 -6.13
C THR A 79 -5.26 4.38 -6.19
N LEU A 80 -4.79 4.90 -7.32
CA LEU A 80 -4.76 6.34 -7.53
C LEU A 80 -6.19 6.86 -7.77
N THR A 81 -6.48 8.04 -7.25
CA THR A 81 -7.76 8.72 -7.52
C THR A 81 -7.84 9.12 -8.99
N ALA A 82 -9.05 9.41 -9.46
CA ALA A 82 -9.25 9.90 -10.83
C ALA A 82 -8.42 11.18 -11.11
N SER A 83 -8.33 12.07 -10.12
CA SER A 83 -7.51 13.28 -10.22
C SER A 83 -6.03 12.97 -10.37
N ALA A 84 -5.51 12.05 -9.58
CA ALA A 84 -4.10 11.63 -9.67
C ALA A 84 -3.81 10.96 -11.01
N VAL A 85 -4.70 10.10 -11.49
CA VAL A 85 -4.56 9.46 -12.80
C VAL A 85 -4.55 10.50 -13.92
N ALA A 86 -5.39 11.54 -13.82
CA ALA A 86 -5.40 12.61 -14.82
C ALA A 86 -4.10 13.41 -14.85
N LYS A 87 -3.42 13.56 -13.69
CA LYS A 87 -2.16 14.30 -13.57
C LYS A 87 -0.93 13.47 -13.91
N PHE A 88 -0.88 12.22 -13.48
CA PHE A 88 0.33 11.39 -13.52
C PHE A 88 0.20 10.13 -14.35
N GLY A 89 -1.01 9.78 -14.80
CA GLY A 89 -1.32 8.49 -15.38
C GLY A 89 -1.58 7.43 -14.30
N ASN A 90 -2.13 6.29 -14.71
CA ASN A 90 -2.40 5.16 -13.82
C ASN A 90 -1.13 4.31 -13.67
N VAL A 91 -0.18 4.82 -12.90
CA VAL A 91 1.20 4.30 -12.83
C VAL A 91 1.53 3.57 -11.53
N GLN A 92 0.65 3.63 -10.52
CA GLN A 92 0.96 3.07 -9.21
C GLN A 92 -0.26 2.44 -8.56
N LEU A 93 -0.03 1.32 -7.90
CA LEU A 93 -0.96 0.65 -7.01
C LEU A 93 -0.16 0.19 -5.78
N GLY A 94 -0.66 0.49 -4.59
CA GLY A 94 -0.03 0.05 -3.36
C GLY A 94 -0.74 -1.18 -2.80
N VAL A 95 0.01 -2.22 -2.49
CA VAL A 95 -0.52 -3.44 -1.87
C VAL A 95 -0.19 -3.42 -0.38
N ASN A 96 -1.18 -3.69 0.46
CA ASN A 96 -0.97 -3.83 1.89
C ASN A 96 -0.36 -5.20 2.20
N VAL A 97 0.95 -5.26 2.30
CA VAL A 97 1.67 -6.52 2.53
C VAL A 97 1.58 -7.04 3.96
N ARG A 98 0.89 -6.34 4.87
CA ARG A 98 0.51 -6.94 6.16
C ARG A 98 -0.43 -8.13 5.99
N LEU A 99 -1.07 -8.25 4.83
CA LEU A 99 -1.94 -9.39 4.51
C LEU A 99 -1.16 -10.60 3.97
N ALA A 100 0.13 -10.45 3.71
CA ALA A 100 1.00 -11.55 3.31
C ALA A 100 1.55 -12.27 4.53
N ASP A 101 1.90 -13.54 4.38
CA ASP A 101 2.70 -14.24 5.37
C ASP A 101 4.09 -13.58 5.44
N GLU A 102 4.54 -13.25 6.64
CA GLU A 102 5.83 -12.55 6.80
C GLU A 102 7.01 -13.37 6.23
N ARG A 103 6.89 -14.69 6.23
CA ARG A 103 7.89 -15.57 5.61
C ARG A 103 8.06 -15.30 4.10
N ASP A 104 6.98 -14.92 3.43
CA ASP A 104 7.01 -14.60 2.00
C ASP A 104 7.66 -13.24 1.73
N LEU A 105 7.84 -12.43 2.76
CA LEU A 105 8.48 -11.11 2.71
C LEU A 105 9.95 -11.14 3.15
N ALA A 106 10.47 -12.30 3.53
CA ALA A 106 11.84 -12.43 4.01
C ALA A 106 12.85 -11.83 3.02
N GLU A 107 13.89 -11.19 3.54
CA GLU A 107 14.96 -10.54 2.79
C GLU A 107 14.56 -9.24 2.05
N ILE A 108 13.32 -8.77 2.19
CA ILE A 108 12.88 -7.49 1.64
C ILE A 108 13.20 -6.37 2.65
N GLU A 109 13.66 -5.24 2.14
CA GLU A 109 13.94 -4.05 2.96
C GLU A 109 12.64 -3.39 3.40
N LEU A 110 12.48 -3.20 4.70
CA LEU A 110 11.38 -2.46 5.31
C LEU A 110 11.89 -1.08 5.74
N ARG A 111 11.31 -0.04 5.15
CA ARG A 111 11.66 1.36 5.37
C ARG A 111 10.59 2.06 6.20
N TYR A 112 11.01 3.11 6.92
CA TYR A 112 10.12 3.86 7.82
C TYR A 112 10.10 5.35 7.43
N PRO A 113 9.49 5.71 6.31
CA PRO A 113 9.45 7.11 5.87
C PRO A 113 8.62 7.98 6.81
N ASP A 114 9.07 9.22 7.00
CA ASP A 114 8.37 10.25 7.75
C ASP A 114 7.40 11.00 6.85
N GLY A 115 6.33 10.32 6.44
CA GLY A 115 5.31 10.90 5.58
C GLY A 115 4.52 12.02 6.25
N GLN A 116 4.44 12.02 7.59
CA GLN A 116 3.75 13.06 8.34
C GLN A 116 4.43 14.42 8.16
N ALA A 117 5.76 14.45 8.12
CA ALA A 117 6.53 15.67 7.94
C ALA A 117 6.82 16.00 6.46
N TRP A 118 6.49 15.10 5.55
CA TRP A 118 6.80 15.28 4.14
C TRP A 118 5.87 16.30 3.48
N SER A 119 6.45 17.21 2.70
CA SER A 119 5.71 18.26 1.99
C SER A 119 4.93 17.79 0.75
N GLY A 120 5.16 16.57 0.32
CA GLY A 120 4.63 16.03 -0.94
C GLY A 120 5.55 16.27 -2.13
N LYS A 121 6.68 16.93 -1.92
CA LYS A 121 7.67 17.25 -2.97
C LYS A 121 9.07 16.84 -2.51
N GLY A 122 9.88 16.33 -3.42
CA GLY A 122 11.24 15.93 -3.16
C GLY A 122 11.33 14.63 -2.35
N GLY A 123 12.51 14.36 -1.81
CA GLY A 123 12.77 13.16 -1.01
C GLY A 123 12.08 13.21 0.35
N VAL A 124 11.76 12.03 0.87
CA VAL A 124 11.20 11.85 2.21
C VAL A 124 12.32 11.53 3.19
N ALA A 125 12.22 12.06 4.40
CA ALA A 125 13.09 11.65 5.52
C ALA A 125 12.58 10.35 6.15
N TYR A 126 13.38 9.75 7.02
CA TYR A 126 13.03 8.50 7.69
C TYR A 126 13.07 8.69 9.20
N VAL A 127 12.12 8.08 9.93
CA VAL A 127 12.04 8.19 11.40
C VAL A 127 12.95 7.20 12.10
N ARG A 128 13.42 6.18 11.39
CA ARG A 128 14.36 5.18 11.88
C ARG A 128 15.02 4.47 10.71
N GLU A 129 16.11 3.73 11.02
CA GLU A 129 16.79 2.92 10.01
C GLU A 129 15.90 1.82 9.46
N ALA A 130 16.06 1.54 8.16
CA ALA A 130 15.43 0.39 7.54
C ALA A 130 15.98 -0.92 8.12
N ARG A 131 15.17 -1.96 8.10
CA ARG A 131 15.61 -3.31 8.48
C ARG A 131 15.26 -4.29 7.36
N ILE A 132 15.93 -5.41 7.38
CA ILE A 132 15.62 -6.51 6.46
C ILE A 132 14.67 -7.47 7.17
N ILE A 133 13.56 -7.77 6.55
CA ILE A 133 12.56 -8.68 7.12
C ILE A 133 13.16 -10.07 7.28
N GLY A 134 12.95 -10.68 8.42
CA GLY A 134 13.47 -12.02 8.72
C GLY A 134 14.87 -12.04 9.35
N ARG A 135 15.44 -10.87 9.61
CA ARG A 135 16.74 -10.77 10.28
C ARG A 135 16.64 -10.13 11.65
#